data_ebab320985af95b242c5d1ec6f28c005
#
_entry.id   ebab320985af95b242c5d1ec6f28c005
#
_cell.length_a   1.000
_cell.length_b   1.000
_cell.length_c   1.000
_cell.angle_alpha   90.00
_cell.angle_beta   90.00
_cell.angle_gamma   90.00
#
_symmetry.space_group_name_H-M   'P 1'
#
loop_
_entity.id
_entity.type
_entity.pdbx_description
1 polymer ?
#
loop_
_entity_poly.entity_id
_entity_poly.type
_entity_poly.pdbx_seq_one_letter_code
_entity_poly.pdbx_strand_id
1 'polypeptide(L)'
;MAVGIVVRMLCPHLKNKWTDRPVVAVDSSLSCAVPVVGGHHGANELARFLAVGLGLFAAVTTATDASGRPCLEEVATRLSATVVNKESCKAVNLAFLKEDVPVLRLKGPKIVIVDEDVAILKTRGLVVGIGARKGVSASEVLQAIDEALKETGRRRDEIAILATAWLKSEEEGMLQAAGILRKEMICLSQEALNSQAPGTPSRARDLGLNGVAEPAVLALATKLIFAKKAYGRVTVAIGE
;
A
#
# COMPACT_ATOMS: atom_id res chain seq x y z
N MET A 1 3.40 27.08 17.47
CA MET A 1 2.50 27.15 18.66
C MET A 1 3.00 26.16 19.70
N ALA A 2 2.94 26.45 21.00
CA ALA A 2 3.36 25.51 22.04
C ALA A 2 2.41 24.30 22.12
N VAL A 3 2.97 23.09 22.27
CA VAL A 3 2.21 21.83 22.30
C VAL A 3 1.09 21.85 23.37
N GLY A 4 1.37 22.41 24.56
CA GLY A 4 0.35 22.51 25.63
C GLY A 4 -0.89 23.36 25.26
N ILE A 5 -0.72 24.37 24.40
CA ILE A 5 -1.86 25.14 23.86
C ILE A 5 -2.66 24.28 22.89
N VAL A 6 -1.97 23.61 21.97
CA VAL A 6 -2.60 22.69 20.98
C VAL A 6 -3.43 21.61 21.70
N VAL A 7 -2.86 20.98 22.74
CA VAL A 7 -3.54 19.94 23.52
C VAL A 7 -4.82 20.51 24.16
N ARG A 8 -4.77 21.67 24.80
CA ARG A 8 -5.96 22.30 25.42
C ARG A 8 -7.05 22.62 24.40
N MET A 9 -6.65 23.07 23.20
CA MET A 9 -7.59 23.37 22.11
C MET A 9 -8.21 22.09 21.53
N LEU A 10 -7.48 20.99 21.49
CA LEU A 10 -7.94 19.72 20.94
C LEU A 10 -8.86 18.95 21.88
N CYS A 11 -8.63 19.02 23.21
CA CYS A 11 -9.36 18.23 24.20
C CYS A 11 -10.89 18.17 23.99
N PRO A 12 -11.61 19.27 23.74
CA PRO A 12 -13.05 19.22 23.53
C PRO A 12 -13.48 18.59 22.20
N HIS A 13 -12.57 18.37 21.26
CA HIS A 13 -12.84 17.85 19.92
C HIS A 13 -12.43 16.39 19.73
N LEU A 14 -11.66 15.83 20.66
CA LEU A 14 -11.18 14.45 20.57
C LEU A 14 -12.31 13.47 20.92
N LYS A 15 -12.46 12.43 20.10
CA LYS A 15 -13.43 11.36 20.25
C LYS A 15 -12.79 10.01 20.49
N ASN A 16 -11.98 9.58 19.53
CA ASN A 16 -11.24 8.32 19.61
C ASN A 16 -10.11 8.28 18.57
N LYS A 17 -9.13 7.43 18.83
CA LYS A 17 -7.93 7.31 17.98
C LYS A 17 -8.19 6.92 16.51
N TRP A 18 -9.38 6.43 16.17
CA TRP A 18 -9.70 5.95 14.83
C TRP A 18 -10.38 6.99 13.95
N THR A 19 -11.05 7.97 14.57
CA THR A 19 -11.82 9.00 13.87
C THR A 19 -11.21 10.39 13.96
N ASP A 20 -10.34 10.61 14.95
CA ASP A 20 -9.69 11.89 15.14
C ASP A 20 -8.68 12.17 14.04
N ARG A 21 -8.70 13.38 13.53
CA ARG A 21 -7.78 13.79 12.44
C ARG A 21 -6.36 13.90 12.97
N PRO A 22 -5.34 13.61 12.12
CA PRO A 22 -3.95 13.80 12.49
C PRO A 22 -3.66 15.27 12.74
N VAL A 23 -2.96 15.56 13.84
CA VAL A 23 -2.55 16.92 14.22
C VAL A 23 -1.07 16.95 14.55
N VAL A 24 -0.35 17.88 13.94
CA VAL A 24 1.05 18.16 14.20
C VAL A 24 1.17 19.59 14.74
N ALA A 25 1.84 19.75 15.87
CA ALA A 25 2.19 21.06 16.39
C ALA A 25 3.58 21.47 15.89
N VAL A 26 3.68 22.65 15.29
CA VAL A 26 4.97 23.24 14.89
C VAL A 26 5.20 24.46 15.77
N ASP A 27 6.40 24.59 16.31
CA ASP A 27 6.76 25.75 17.13
C ASP A 27 6.94 27.03 16.29
N SER A 28 6.91 28.19 16.94
CA SER A 28 6.96 29.49 16.24
C SER A 28 8.30 29.79 15.58
N SER A 29 9.35 29.13 16.04
CA SER A 29 10.71 29.27 15.46
C SER A 29 10.97 28.28 14.31
N LEU A 30 10.00 27.44 13.97
CA LEU A 30 10.11 26.38 12.96
C LEU A 30 11.28 25.43 13.24
N SER A 31 11.54 25.15 14.52
CA SER A 31 12.61 24.23 14.92
C SER A 31 12.14 22.80 15.07
N CYS A 32 10.86 22.60 15.41
CA CYS A 32 10.35 21.27 15.75
C CYS A 32 8.91 21.06 15.29
N ALA A 33 8.62 19.86 14.77
CA ALA A 33 7.28 19.36 14.47
C ALA A 33 6.96 18.17 15.38
N VAL A 34 5.89 18.30 16.18
CA VAL A 34 5.48 17.30 17.17
C VAL A 34 4.14 16.71 16.77
N PRO A 35 4.06 15.43 16.41
CA PRO A 35 2.78 14.73 16.24
C PRO A 35 2.04 14.67 17.58
N VAL A 36 0.85 15.27 17.66
CA VAL A 36 0.07 15.33 18.91
C VAL A 36 -1.05 14.30 18.92
N VAL A 37 -1.73 14.13 17.77
CA VAL A 37 -2.84 13.19 17.60
C VAL A 37 -2.69 12.48 16.26
N GLY A 38 -3.06 11.19 16.22
CA GLY A 38 -3.09 10.43 14.98
C GLY A 38 -1.71 10.07 14.43
N GLY A 39 -0.75 9.71 15.29
CA GLY A 39 0.61 9.34 14.91
C GLY A 39 0.64 8.38 13.72
N HIS A 40 0.00 7.21 13.84
CA HIS A 40 -0.10 6.20 12.78
C HIS A 40 -1.18 6.50 11.71
N HIS A 41 -1.91 7.60 11.82
CA HIS A 41 -2.91 8.05 10.86
C HIS A 41 -2.45 9.26 10.05
N GLY A 42 -1.13 9.41 9.88
CA GLY A 42 -0.51 10.43 9.04
C GLY A 42 0.17 11.58 9.77
N ALA A 43 0.03 11.74 11.11
CA ALA A 43 0.70 12.82 11.83
C ALA A 43 2.22 12.63 11.85
N ASN A 44 2.72 11.40 12.02
CA ASN A 44 4.15 11.12 11.98
C ASN A 44 4.75 11.37 10.59
N GLU A 45 4.05 10.97 9.54
CA GLU A 45 4.45 11.23 8.15
C GLU A 45 4.46 12.74 7.85
N LEU A 46 3.43 13.46 8.30
CA LEU A 46 3.35 14.92 8.14
C LEU A 46 4.51 15.61 8.88
N ALA A 47 4.83 15.18 10.11
CA ALA A 47 5.96 15.74 10.85
C ALA A 47 7.29 15.50 10.13
N ARG A 48 7.52 14.30 9.58
CA ARG A 48 8.72 14.00 8.78
C ARG A 48 8.75 14.79 7.46
N PHE A 49 7.62 14.93 6.80
CA PHE A 49 7.51 15.74 5.58
C PHE A 49 7.90 17.21 5.86
N LEU A 50 7.37 17.78 6.95
CA LEU A 50 7.71 19.13 7.38
C LEU A 50 9.20 19.25 7.76
N ALA A 51 9.76 18.23 8.42
CA ALA A 51 11.17 18.17 8.77
C ALA A 51 12.06 18.26 7.52
N VAL A 52 11.77 17.49 6.50
CA VAL A 52 12.52 17.50 5.22
C VAL A 52 12.33 18.82 4.48
N GLY A 53 11.09 19.33 4.41
CA GLY A 53 10.79 20.55 3.63
C GLY A 53 11.24 21.84 4.26
N LEU A 54 11.27 21.91 5.61
CA LEU A 54 11.55 23.14 6.36
C LEU A 54 12.84 23.06 7.21
N GLY A 55 13.54 21.93 7.21
CA GLY A 55 14.76 21.74 7.96
C GLY A 55 14.56 21.67 9.48
N LEU A 56 13.38 21.31 9.95
CA LEU A 56 13.05 21.21 11.37
C LEU A 56 13.19 19.78 11.91
N PHE A 57 13.19 19.61 13.22
CA PHE A 57 13.26 18.30 13.87
C PHE A 57 11.86 17.70 14.02
N ALA A 58 11.65 16.46 13.54
CA ALA A 58 10.42 15.70 13.74
C ALA A 58 10.49 14.92 15.07
N ALA A 59 9.78 15.38 16.09
CA ALA A 59 9.74 14.74 17.41
C ALA A 59 8.70 13.61 17.46
N VAL A 60 8.97 12.53 16.73
CA VAL A 60 8.10 11.34 16.70
C VAL A 60 8.39 10.46 17.92
N THR A 61 7.35 10.12 18.69
CA THR A 61 7.48 9.42 19.98
C THR A 61 6.73 8.08 20.03
N THR A 62 6.09 7.65 18.95
CA THR A 62 5.42 6.34 18.91
C THR A 62 6.44 5.21 19.03
N ALA A 63 6.13 4.18 19.81
CA ALA A 63 7.07 3.12 20.14
C ALA A 63 7.60 2.37 18.90
N THR A 64 6.72 2.08 17.93
CA THR A 64 7.10 1.43 16.66
C THR A 64 8.04 2.30 15.83
N ASP A 65 7.73 3.59 15.67
CA ASP A 65 8.59 4.53 14.95
C ASP A 65 9.95 4.74 15.66
N ALA A 66 9.95 4.84 17.00
CA ALA A 66 11.16 5.00 17.79
C ALA A 66 12.07 3.75 17.71
N SER A 67 11.49 2.57 17.54
CA SER A 67 12.23 1.30 17.36
C SER A 67 12.58 0.99 15.91
N GLY A 68 12.13 1.79 14.94
CA GLY A 68 12.27 1.52 13.49
C GLY A 68 11.47 0.28 13.04
N ARG A 69 10.48 -0.14 13.82
CA ARG A 69 9.62 -1.28 13.53
C ARG A 69 8.31 -0.84 12.90
N PRO A 70 7.74 -1.63 11.95
CA PRO A 70 6.44 -1.33 11.37
C PRO A 70 5.32 -1.43 12.43
N CYS A 71 4.18 -0.83 12.14
CA CYS A 71 2.94 -1.06 12.89
C CYS A 71 1.84 -1.62 11.98
N LEU A 72 0.81 -2.20 12.60
CA LEU A 72 -0.32 -2.79 11.87
C LEU A 72 -1.00 -1.78 10.94
N GLU A 73 -1.14 -0.55 11.38
CA GLU A 73 -1.76 0.54 10.62
C GLU A 73 -0.92 0.90 9.38
N GLU A 74 0.40 0.89 9.50
CA GLU A 74 1.31 1.10 8.38
C GLU A 74 1.22 -0.06 7.38
N VAL A 75 1.26 -1.30 7.85
CA VAL A 75 1.09 -2.50 7.00
C VAL A 75 -0.26 -2.46 6.29
N ALA A 76 -1.34 -2.12 7.00
CA ALA A 76 -2.68 -1.99 6.40
C ALA A 76 -2.71 -0.90 5.32
N THR A 77 -2.07 0.25 5.56
CA THR A 77 -1.99 1.36 4.59
C THR A 77 -1.21 0.94 3.35
N ARG A 78 -0.05 0.30 3.51
CA ARG A 78 0.78 -0.21 2.40
C ARG A 78 0.02 -1.22 1.54
N LEU A 79 -0.79 -2.08 2.17
CA LEU A 79 -1.63 -3.07 1.49
C LEU A 79 -2.96 -2.49 0.98
N SER A 80 -3.21 -1.18 1.15
CA SER A 80 -4.50 -0.53 0.88
C SER A 80 -5.67 -1.30 1.51
N ALA A 81 -5.47 -1.71 2.75
CA ALA A 81 -6.40 -2.52 3.51
C ALA A 81 -6.92 -1.77 4.74
N THR A 82 -8.02 -2.26 5.28
CA THR A 82 -8.57 -1.80 6.57
C THR A 82 -8.56 -2.95 7.55
N VAL A 83 -8.23 -2.66 8.81
CA VAL A 83 -8.34 -3.63 9.91
C VAL A 83 -9.81 -3.85 10.23
N VAL A 84 -10.26 -5.10 10.17
CA VAL A 84 -11.66 -5.48 10.42
C VAL A 84 -11.92 -5.62 11.92
N ASN A 85 -11.05 -6.35 12.61
CA ASN A 85 -11.11 -6.60 14.05
C ASN A 85 -10.12 -5.70 14.80
N LYS A 86 -10.57 -4.52 15.19
CA LYS A 86 -9.70 -3.50 15.82
C LYS A 86 -9.17 -3.89 17.21
N GLU A 87 -9.80 -4.83 17.86
CA GLU A 87 -9.38 -5.42 19.13
C GLU A 87 -7.99 -6.06 19.07
N SER A 88 -7.65 -6.67 17.94
CA SER A 88 -6.34 -7.29 17.71
C SER A 88 -5.18 -6.28 17.58
N CYS A 89 -5.46 -5.00 17.31
CA CYS A 89 -4.41 -4.01 17.01
C CYS A 89 -3.38 -3.88 18.12
N LYS A 90 -3.79 -3.94 19.37
CA LYS A 90 -2.86 -3.81 20.51
C LYS A 90 -1.89 -5.00 20.58
N ALA A 91 -2.41 -6.21 20.44
CA ALA A 91 -1.60 -7.44 20.50
C ALA A 91 -0.61 -7.50 19.32
N VAL A 92 -1.09 -7.25 18.10
CA VAL A 92 -0.26 -7.27 16.88
C VAL A 92 0.82 -6.18 16.92
N ASN A 93 0.48 -4.94 17.33
CA ASN A 93 1.47 -3.86 17.45
C ASN A 93 2.51 -4.17 18.55
N LEU A 94 2.12 -4.84 19.62
CA LEU A 94 3.06 -5.28 20.64
C LEU A 94 4.00 -6.40 20.12
N ALA A 95 3.49 -7.30 19.28
CA ALA A 95 4.30 -8.32 18.62
C ALA A 95 5.34 -7.68 17.67
N PHE A 96 4.96 -6.69 16.86
CA PHE A 96 5.90 -5.96 16.00
C PHE A 96 7.09 -5.35 16.75
N LEU A 97 6.93 -4.98 18.03
CA LEU A 97 8.04 -4.46 18.82
C LEU A 97 9.07 -5.54 19.18
N LYS A 98 8.69 -6.81 19.15
CA LYS A 98 9.53 -7.94 19.58
C LYS A 98 10.07 -8.77 18.42
N GLU A 99 9.23 -8.99 17.41
CA GLU A 99 9.50 -9.91 16.30
C GLU A 99 8.84 -9.45 15.00
N ASP A 100 9.17 -10.11 13.90
CA ASP A 100 8.50 -9.89 12.63
C ASP A 100 7.16 -10.61 12.63
N VAL A 101 6.07 -9.87 12.29
CA VAL A 101 4.72 -10.42 12.20
C VAL A 101 4.44 -10.81 10.76
N PRO A 102 4.20 -12.10 10.45
CA PRO A 102 3.96 -12.55 9.08
C PRO A 102 2.60 -12.08 8.57
N VAL A 103 2.55 -11.73 7.29
CA VAL A 103 1.29 -11.41 6.58
C VAL A 103 0.91 -12.59 5.70
N LEU A 104 -0.24 -13.22 6.00
CA LEU A 104 -0.75 -14.37 5.28
C LEU A 104 -1.96 -13.97 4.43
N ARG A 105 -1.99 -14.36 3.15
CA ARG A 105 -3.14 -14.18 2.29
C ARG A 105 -3.88 -15.50 2.07
N LEU A 106 -5.12 -15.56 2.51
CA LEU A 106 -5.99 -16.71 2.34
C LEU A 106 -6.98 -16.47 1.20
N LYS A 107 -7.01 -17.38 0.21
CA LYS A 107 -7.90 -17.29 -0.96
C LYS A 107 -8.91 -18.41 -0.98
N GLY A 108 -10.04 -18.14 -1.66
CA GLY A 108 -11.13 -19.11 -1.90
C GLY A 108 -12.04 -19.29 -0.69
N PRO A 109 -13.16 -20.02 -0.85
CA PRO A 109 -14.08 -20.29 0.23
C PRO A 109 -13.38 -21.11 1.32
N LYS A 110 -13.32 -20.55 2.53
CA LYS A 110 -12.67 -21.16 3.70
C LYS A 110 -13.39 -20.76 4.98
N ILE A 111 -13.35 -21.63 5.95
CA ILE A 111 -13.65 -21.31 7.34
C ILE A 111 -12.32 -21.21 8.05
N VAL A 112 -12.06 -20.06 8.68
CA VAL A 112 -10.83 -19.81 9.42
C VAL A 112 -11.23 -19.45 10.85
N ILE A 113 -10.62 -20.11 11.81
CA ILE A 113 -10.70 -19.75 13.22
C ILE A 113 -9.44 -18.95 13.52
N VAL A 114 -9.61 -17.74 14.05
CA VAL A 114 -8.51 -16.86 14.43
C VAL A 114 -8.64 -16.46 15.89
N ASP A 115 -7.52 -16.31 16.56
CA ASP A 115 -7.44 -15.82 17.93
C ASP A 115 -7.48 -14.28 17.98
N GLU A 116 -7.66 -13.70 19.16
CA GLU A 116 -7.80 -12.25 19.36
C GLU A 116 -6.53 -11.46 19.01
N ASP A 117 -5.38 -12.12 18.96
CA ASP A 117 -4.08 -11.54 18.59
C ASP A 117 -3.80 -11.59 17.06
N VAL A 118 -4.72 -12.12 16.27
CA VAL A 118 -4.62 -12.16 14.79
C VAL A 118 -5.39 -11.01 14.17
N ALA A 119 -4.70 -10.10 13.49
CA ALA A 119 -5.35 -9.01 12.77
C ALA A 119 -5.91 -9.48 11.42
N ILE A 120 -7.18 -9.17 11.18
CA ILE A 120 -7.86 -9.43 9.92
C ILE A 120 -7.87 -8.15 9.07
N LEU A 121 -7.20 -8.21 7.92
CA LEU A 121 -7.15 -7.11 6.96
C LEU A 121 -8.09 -7.39 5.78
N LYS A 122 -8.90 -6.40 5.43
CA LYS A 122 -9.73 -6.41 4.23
C LYS A 122 -9.17 -5.39 3.24
N THR A 123 -8.58 -5.86 2.15
CA THR A 123 -8.14 -5.00 1.05
C THR A 123 -9.34 -4.39 0.33
N ARG A 124 -9.23 -3.12 -0.04
CA ARG A 124 -10.23 -2.40 -0.82
C ARG A 124 -9.51 -1.69 -1.97
N GLY A 125 -10.10 -1.77 -3.15
CA GLY A 125 -9.60 -1.09 -4.34
C GLY A 125 -9.05 -2.04 -5.39
N LEU A 126 -8.52 -1.44 -6.45
CA LEU A 126 -8.12 -2.14 -7.66
C LEU A 126 -6.74 -2.77 -7.52
N VAL A 127 -6.62 -3.98 -8.00
CA VAL A 127 -5.34 -4.63 -8.29
C VAL A 127 -5.00 -4.35 -9.74
N VAL A 128 -3.89 -3.66 -9.99
CA VAL A 128 -3.42 -3.37 -11.36
C VAL A 128 -2.23 -4.27 -11.67
N GLY A 129 -2.46 -5.26 -12.51
CA GLY A 129 -1.42 -6.15 -13.02
C GLY A 129 -0.68 -5.52 -14.19
N ILE A 130 0.64 -5.50 -14.14
CA ILE A 130 1.49 -4.86 -15.14
C ILE A 130 2.48 -5.86 -15.71
N GLY A 131 2.52 -5.97 -17.04
CA GLY A 131 3.60 -6.59 -17.77
C GLY A 131 4.29 -5.53 -18.63
N ALA A 132 5.61 -5.53 -18.67
CA ALA A 132 6.38 -4.56 -19.42
C ALA A 132 7.58 -5.19 -20.12
N ARG A 133 8.00 -4.62 -21.25
CA ARG A 133 9.30 -4.94 -21.86
C ARG A 133 10.42 -4.33 -21.00
N LYS A 134 11.62 -4.85 -21.14
CA LYS A 134 12.80 -4.32 -20.45
C LYS A 134 13.08 -2.87 -20.86
N GLY A 135 13.44 -2.02 -19.90
CA GLY A 135 13.81 -0.62 -20.13
C GLY A 135 12.64 0.28 -20.48
N VAL A 136 11.41 0.02 -19.96
CA VAL A 136 10.29 0.95 -20.04
C VAL A 136 10.53 2.12 -19.10
N SER A 137 10.07 3.31 -19.48
CA SER A 137 10.09 4.48 -18.62
C SER A 137 8.90 4.52 -17.68
N ALA A 138 9.02 5.27 -16.58
CA ALA A 138 7.90 5.50 -15.66
C ALA A 138 6.69 6.14 -16.37
N SER A 139 6.94 7.05 -17.30
CA SER A 139 5.89 7.70 -18.09
C SER A 139 5.09 6.73 -18.95
N GLU A 140 5.76 5.77 -19.61
CA GLU A 140 5.08 4.72 -20.40
C GLU A 140 4.20 3.84 -19.49
N VAL A 141 4.68 3.49 -18.31
CA VAL A 141 3.92 2.68 -17.34
C VAL A 141 2.70 3.46 -16.83
N LEU A 142 2.89 4.72 -16.42
CA LEU A 142 1.80 5.56 -15.92
C LEU A 142 0.74 5.82 -17.00
N GLN A 143 1.16 6.11 -18.23
CA GLN A 143 0.24 6.31 -19.35
C GLN A 143 -0.59 5.05 -19.61
N ALA A 144 0.03 3.87 -19.63
CA ALA A 144 -0.67 2.61 -19.83
C ALA A 144 -1.71 2.33 -18.73
N ILE A 145 -1.37 2.64 -17.47
CA ILE A 145 -2.30 2.53 -16.34
C ILE A 145 -3.46 3.50 -16.51
N ASP A 146 -3.20 4.75 -16.86
CA ASP A 146 -4.25 5.76 -17.02
C ASP A 146 -5.23 5.43 -18.15
N GLU A 147 -4.72 4.94 -19.29
CA GLU A 147 -5.55 4.50 -20.40
C GLU A 147 -6.45 3.32 -19.99
N ALA A 148 -5.90 2.33 -19.28
CA ALA A 148 -6.68 1.20 -18.77
C ALA A 148 -7.72 1.62 -17.73
N LEU A 149 -7.37 2.54 -16.82
CA LEU A 149 -8.32 3.08 -15.83
C LEU A 149 -9.44 3.87 -16.53
N LYS A 150 -9.10 4.69 -17.52
CA LYS A 150 -10.08 5.46 -18.31
C LYS A 150 -11.08 4.54 -19.02
N GLU A 151 -10.62 3.45 -19.62
CA GLU A 151 -11.49 2.46 -20.28
C GLU A 151 -12.45 1.78 -19.32
N THR A 152 -12.06 1.63 -18.03
CA THR A 152 -12.91 1.03 -17.01
C THR A 152 -13.74 2.04 -16.20
N GLY A 153 -13.60 3.35 -16.50
CA GLY A 153 -14.25 4.42 -15.74
C GLY A 153 -13.72 4.53 -14.30
N ARG A 154 -12.51 4.06 -14.05
CA ARG A 154 -11.87 4.05 -12.73
C ARG A 154 -10.80 5.14 -12.63
N ARG A 155 -10.35 5.43 -11.40
CA ARG A 155 -9.39 6.49 -11.11
C ARG A 155 -8.15 5.96 -10.40
N ARG A 156 -7.03 6.70 -10.44
CA ARG A 156 -5.77 6.34 -9.78
C ARG A 156 -5.89 6.15 -8.28
N ASP A 157 -6.74 6.93 -7.61
CA ASP A 157 -6.93 6.84 -6.16
C ASP A 157 -7.63 5.53 -5.73
N GLU A 158 -8.34 4.86 -6.65
CA GLU A 158 -8.93 3.55 -6.43
C GLU A 158 -7.92 2.40 -6.50
N ILE A 159 -6.71 2.63 -7.00
CA ILE A 159 -5.67 1.59 -7.03
C ILE A 159 -5.28 1.23 -5.60
N ALA A 160 -5.40 -0.05 -5.26
CA ALA A 160 -4.90 -0.60 -4.01
C ALA A 160 -3.41 -0.94 -4.11
N ILE A 161 -3.06 -1.77 -5.09
CA ILE A 161 -1.72 -2.31 -5.30
C ILE A 161 -1.43 -2.47 -6.79
N LEU A 162 -0.15 -2.43 -7.12
CA LEU A 162 0.38 -2.85 -8.41
C LEU A 162 0.92 -4.28 -8.30
N ALA A 163 0.83 -5.06 -9.36
CA ALA A 163 1.30 -6.44 -9.35
C ALA A 163 2.03 -6.79 -10.65
N THR A 164 3.15 -7.52 -10.53
CA THR A 164 3.96 -7.94 -11.68
C THR A 164 4.68 -9.26 -11.41
N ALA A 165 5.50 -9.74 -12.34
CA ALA A 165 6.36 -10.90 -12.15
C ALA A 165 7.65 -10.52 -11.40
N TRP A 166 8.23 -11.47 -10.67
CA TRP A 166 9.52 -11.31 -9.97
C TRP A 166 10.65 -10.83 -10.89
N LEU A 167 10.63 -11.21 -12.18
CA LEU A 167 11.60 -10.77 -13.20
C LEU A 167 11.62 -9.25 -13.41
N LYS A 168 10.66 -8.53 -12.86
CA LYS A 168 10.49 -7.08 -12.98
C LYS A 168 10.70 -6.34 -11.66
N SER A 169 11.20 -7.04 -10.64
CA SER A 169 11.46 -6.43 -9.32
C SER A 169 12.48 -5.28 -9.36
N GLU A 170 13.41 -5.32 -10.32
CA GLU A 170 14.47 -4.32 -10.50
C GLU A 170 14.22 -3.40 -11.72
N GLU A 171 13.05 -3.46 -12.36
CA GLU A 171 12.73 -2.61 -13.50
C GLU A 171 12.48 -1.17 -13.04
N GLU A 172 13.46 -0.30 -13.23
CA GLU A 172 13.51 1.05 -12.67
C GLU A 172 12.26 1.89 -13.03
N GLY A 173 11.81 1.85 -14.28
CA GLY A 173 10.62 2.59 -14.71
C GLY A 173 9.34 2.13 -14.02
N MET A 174 9.23 0.85 -13.66
CA MET A 174 8.08 0.33 -12.90
C MET A 174 8.16 0.74 -11.42
N LEU A 175 9.35 0.70 -10.82
CA LEU A 175 9.57 1.14 -9.44
C LEU A 175 9.30 2.64 -9.28
N GLN A 176 9.78 3.46 -10.22
CA GLN A 176 9.50 4.89 -10.25
C GLN A 176 8.00 5.18 -10.43
N ALA A 177 7.31 4.46 -11.32
CA ALA A 177 5.87 4.60 -11.50
C ALA A 177 5.09 4.24 -10.22
N ALA A 178 5.47 3.17 -9.54
CA ALA A 178 4.90 2.79 -8.24
C ALA A 178 5.11 3.88 -7.18
N GLY A 179 6.31 4.45 -7.12
CA GLY A 179 6.65 5.58 -6.24
C GLY A 179 5.81 6.84 -6.53
N ILE A 180 5.63 7.21 -7.79
CA ILE A 180 4.79 8.35 -8.22
C ILE A 180 3.33 8.13 -7.82
N LEU A 181 2.81 6.92 -8.01
CA LEU A 181 1.45 6.54 -7.61
C LEU A 181 1.32 6.37 -6.09
N ARG A 182 2.41 6.32 -5.34
CA ARG A 182 2.46 6.00 -3.92
C ARG A 182 1.75 4.68 -3.61
N LYS A 183 1.99 3.67 -4.45
CA LYS A 183 1.39 2.35 -4.32
C LYS A 183 2.47 1.28 -4.23
N GLU A 184 2.23 0.26 -3.42
CA GLU A 184 3.12 -0.89 -3.34
C GLU A 184 3.05 -1.72 -4.62
N MET A 185 4.20 -2.23 -5.07
CA MET A 185 4.30 -3.14 -6.20
C MET A 185 4.67 -4.54 -5.69
N ILE A 186 3.75 -5.48 -5.86
CA ILE A 186 3.93 -6.88 -5.48
C ILE A 186 4.53 -7.65 -6.66
N CYS A 187 5.70 -8.24 -6.44
CA CYS A 187 6.38 -9.11 -7.40
C CYS A 187 6.04 -10.58 -7.10
N LEU A 188 5.31 -11.21 -8.00
CA LEU A 188 4.82 -12.58 -7.84
C LEU A 188 5.82 -13.61 -8.38
N SER A 189 5.95 -14.75 -7.71
CA SER A 189 6.78 -15.86 -8.17
C SER A 189 6.22 -16.52 -9.44
N GLN A 190 7.05 -17.29 -10.14
CA GLN A 190 6.65 -18.07 -11.30
C GLN A 190 5.50 -19.03 -11.00
N GLU A 191 5.56 -19.69 -9.86
CA GLU A 191 4.54 -20.62 -9.40
C GLU A 191 3.20 -19.92 -9.19
N ALA A 192 3.21 -18.76 -8.52
CA ALA A 192 2.00 -17.97 -8.27
C ALA A 192 1.33 -17.48 -9.56
N LEU A 193 2.12 -17.11 -10.57
CA LEU A 193 1.61 -16.69 -11.87
C LEU A 193 1.11 -17.88 -12.70
N ASN A 194 1.85 -18.99 -12.71
CA ASN A 194 1.51 -20.16 -13.50
C ASN A 194 0.36 -20.98 -12.91
N SER A 195 0.05 -20.82 -11.63
CA SER A 195 -1.15 -21.39 -11.01
C SER A 195 -2.45 -20.72 -11.48
N GLN A 196 -2.35 -19.60 -12.19
CA GLN A 196 -3.52 -18.89 -12.74
C GLN A 196 -3.74 -19.29 -14.21
N ALA A 197 -5.02 -19.35 -14.61
CA ALA A 197 -5.44 -19.61 -16.00
C ALA A 197 -5.91 -18.28 -16.64
N PRO A 198 -5.00 -17.51 -17.31
CA PRO A 198 -5.40 -16.29 -17.98
C PRO A 198 -6.23 -16.58 -19.23
N GLY A 199 -7.24 -15.74 -19.46
CA GLY A 199 -8.08 -15.82 -20.66
C GLY A 199 -7.40 -15.32 -21.93
N THR A 200 -6.29 -14.56 -21.79
CA THR A 200 -5.61 -13.94 -22.94
C THR A 200 -4.25 -14.57 -23.23
N PRO A 201 -3.92 -14.85 -24.51
CA PRO A 201 -2.61 -15.41 -24.87
C PRO A 201 -1.48 -14.43 -24.53
N SER A 202 -0.30 -14.94 -24.17
CA SER A 202 0.84 -14.14 -23.77
C SER A 202 2.14 -14.59 -24.46
N ARG A 203 2.99 -13.62 -24.84
CA ARG A 203 4.37 -13.86 -25.29
C ARG A 203 5.31 -14.25 -24.13
N ALA A 204 4.88 -14.10 -22.87
CA ALA A 204 5.67 -14.52 -21.72
C ALA A 204 5.86 -16.05 -21.62
N ARG A 205 5.22 -16.83 -22.50
CA ARG A 205 5.44 -18.27 -22.63
C ARG A 205 6.90 -18.62 -22.95
N ASP A 206 7.57 -17.77 -23.70
CA ASP A 206 9.01 -17.93 -23.99
C ASP A 206 9.88 -17.84 -22.74
N LEU A 207 9.35 -17.25 -21.66
CA LEU A 207 9.97 -17.14 -20.34
C LEU A 207 9.43 -18.14 -19.32
N GLY A 208 8.67 -19.14 -19.77
CA GLY A 208 8.04 -20.15 -18.91
C GLY A 208 6.87 -19.63 -18.07
N LEU A 209 6.24 -18.52 -18.50
CA LEU A 209 5.09 -17.90 -17.81
C LEU A 209 3.82 -17.98 -18.64
N ASN A 210 2.69 -18.35 -18.03
CA ASN A 210 1.38 -18.27 -18.66
C ASN A 210 0.97 -16.82 -19.03
N GLY A 211 1.62 -15.85 -18.42
CA GLY A 211 1.42 -14.42 -18.61
C GLY A 211 1.95 -13.63 -17.42
N VAL A 212 1.81 -12.33 -17.46
CA VAL A 212 2.23 -11.44 -16.34
C VAL A 212 1.05 -10.63 -15.82
N ALA A 213 0.53 -9.67 -16.58
CA ALA A 213 -0.47 -8.71 -16.09
C ALA A 213 -1.76 -9.39 -15.59
N GLU A 214 -2.37 -10.23 -16.41
CA GLU A 214 -3.63 -10.89 -16.06
C GLU A 214 -3.46 -11.97 -14.97
N PRO A 215 -2.45 -12.87 -15.02
CA PRO A 215 -2.18 -13.79 -13.93
C PRO A 215 -1.88 -13.07 -12.60
N ALA A 216 -1.18 -11.93 -12.64
CA ALA A 216 -0.90 -11.16 -11.44
C ALA A 216 -2.19 -10.62 -10.79
N VAL A 217 -3.14 -10.16 -11.60
CA VAL A 217 -4.47 -9.78 -11.12
C VAL A 217 -5.23 -10.98 -10.56
N LEU A 218 -5.32 -12.06 -11.34
CA LEU A 218 -6.05 -13.30 -10.94
C LEU A 218 -5.45 -13.89 -9.66
N ALA A 219 -4.15 -13.71 -9.45
CA ALA A 219 -3.50 -14.15 -8.22
C ALA A 219 -3.91 -13.32 -7.00
N LEU A 220 -4.24 -12.04 -7.14
CA LEU A 220 -4.42 -11.10 -6.04
C LEU A 220 -5.85 -10.55 -5.90
N ALA A 221 -6.60 -10.41 -6.96
CA ALA A 221 -7.98 -9.93 -6.96
C ALA A 221 -8.99 -11.06 -6.77
N THR A 222 -10.21 -10.71 -6.40
CA THR A 222 -11.34 -11.64 -6.36
C THR A 222 -12.01 -11.77 -7.73
N LYS A 223 -11.99 -10.68 -8.51
CA LYS A 223 -12.63 -10.60 -9.81
C LYS A 223 -11.78 -9.81 -10.80
N LEU A 224 -11.58 -10.36 -11.99
CA LEU A 224 -11.00 -9.62 -13.12
C LEU A 224 -12.08 -8.69 -13.70
N ILE A 225 -11.84 -7.39 -13.73
CA ILE A 225 -12.75 -6.38 -14.31
C ILE A 225 -12.28 -5.87 -15.67
N PHE A 226 -10.99 -5.97 -15.95
CA PHE A 226 -10.39 -5.59 -17.21
C PHE A 226 -9.34 -6.62 -17.62
N ALA A 227 -9.60 -7.34 -18.70
CA ALA A 227 -8.68 -8.32 -19.25
C ALA A 227 -7.42 -7.62 -19.79
N LYS A 228 -6.32 -8.34 -19.87
CA LYS A 228 -5.05 -7.80 -20.33
C LYS A 228 -5.17 -7.09 -21.67
N LYS A 229 -4.74 -5.82 -21.72
CA LYS A 229 -4.59 -5.05 -22.93
C LYS A 229 -3.19 -4.44 -23.03
N ALA A 230 -2.68 -4.34 -24.25
CA ALA A 230 -1.35 -3.78 -24.52
C ALA A 230 -1.46 -2.30 -24.88
N TYR A 231 -0.61 -1.50 -24.25
CA TYR A 231 -0.41 -0.09 -24.51
C TYR A 231 1.07 0.12 -24.82
N GLY A 232 1.42 0.10 -26.10
CA GLY A 232 2.82 0.15 -26.53
C GLY A 232 3.67 -1.01 -25.99
N ARG A 233 4.60 -0.68 -25.09
CA ARG A 233 5.54 -1.63 -24.47
C ARG A 233 5.05 -2.19 -23.13
N VAL A 234 3.89 -1.73 -22.65
CA VAL A 234 3.30 -2.10 -21.36
C VAL A 234 1.98 -2.82 -21.60
N THR A 235 1.69 -3.82 -20.79
CA THR A 235 0.39 -4.50 -20.73
C THR A 235 -0.22 -4.30 -19.37
N VAL A 236 -1.52 -4.00 -19.31
CA VAL A 236 -2.27 -3.77 -18.08
C VAL A 236 -3.48 -4.67 -18.02
N ALA A 237 -3.76 -5.19 -16.83
CA ALA A 237 -5.01 -5.85 -16.46
C ALA A 237 -5.48 -5.28 -15.13
N ILE A 238 -6.79 -5.26 -14.85
CA ILE A 238 -7.34 -4.69 -13.62
C ILE A 238 -8.34 -5.66 -13.00
N GLY A 239 -8.31 -5.79 -11.68
CA GLY A 239 -9.26 -6.55 -10.88
C GLY A 239 -9.60 -5.88 -9.55
N GLU A 240 -10.61 -6.40 -8.88
CA GLU A 240 -11.08 -5.94 -7.56
C GLU A 240 -11.34 -7.12 -6.60
#